data_bc019338eaedef6aa7f113d13a811f23
#
_entry.id   bc019338eaedef6aa7f113d13a811f23
#
_cell.length_a   1.000
_cell.length_b   1.000
_cell.length_c   1.000
_cell.angle_alpha   90.00
_cell.angle_beta   90.00
_cell.angle_gamma   90.00
#
_symmetry.space_group_name_H-M   'P 1'
#
loop_
_entity.id
_entity.type
_entity.pdbx_description
1 polymer ?
#
loop_
_entity_poly.entity_id
_entity_poly.type
_entity_poly.pdbx_seq_one_letter_code
_entity_poly.pdbx_strand_id
1 'polypeptide(L)'
;MLLEKLQAAALAARKNQNAVAASLLTTLYAEAARVGKDQGNRVSTDDEVVAVVKKFSKNIDETLAALPATDSRVAQLSLEKELLAAYLPTQLDEAGLKALIDELVAGLAEKSPKQMGAIMAGLKARAGGQYDGAMASRLVKAALV
;
A
#
# COMPACT_ATOMS: atom_id res chain seq x y z
N MET A 1 -11.05 -14.38 0.57
CA MET A 1 -10.94 -13.17 1.42
C MET A 1 -9.51 -13.01 1.88
N LEU A 2 -9.04 -11.79 1.95
CA LEU A 2 -7.63 -11.49 2.33
C LEU A 2 -7.34 -11.89 3.78
N LEU A 3 -8.27 -11.68 4.70
CA LEU A 3 -8.06 -12.01 6.10
C LEU A 3 -7.79 -13.51 6.29
N GLU A 4 -8.53 -14.36 5.60
CA GLU A 4 -8.33 -15.81 5.63
C GLU A 4 -6.98 -16.21 5.02
N LYS A 5 -6.57 -15.55 3.93
CA LYS A 5 -5.26 -15.75 3.31
C LYS A 5 -4.12 -15.38 4.27
N LEU A 6 -4.26 -14.28 5.00
CA LEU A 6 -3.31 -13.88 6.04
C LEU A 6 -3.20 -14.92 7.14
N GLN A 7 -4.32 -15.42 7.62
CA GLN A 7 -4.34 -16.45 8.65
C GLN A 7 -3.64 -17.73 8.18
N ALA A 8 -3.97 -18.19 6.98
CA ALA A 8 -3.36 -19.38 6.39
C ALA A 8 -1.85 -19.19 6.19
N ALA A 9 -1.43 -18.02 5.71
CA ALA A 9 -0.03 -17.70 5.52
C ALA A 9 0.75 -17.65 6.84
N ALA A 10 0.16 -17.09 7.90
CA ALA A 10 0.76 -17.06 9.23
C ALA A 10 0.96 -18.47 9.80
N LEU A 11 -0.03 -19.33 9.64
CA LEU A 11 0.07 -20.73 10.06
C LEU A 11 1.12 -21.50 9.25
N ALA A 12 1.15 -21.30 7.94
CA ALA A 12 2.15 -21.92 7.07
C ALA A 12 3.58 -21.48 7.43
N ALA A 13 3.77 -20.19 7.72
CA ALA A 13 5.07 -19.66 8.12
C ALA A 13 5.56 -20.28 9.44
N ARG A 14 4.66 -20.46 10.41
CA ARG A 14 4.98 -21.16 11.67
C ARG A 14 5.38 -22.62 11.41
N LYS A 15 4.62 -23.30 10.58
CA LYS A 15 4.85 -24.70 10.22
C LYS A 15 6.19 -24.89 9.50
N ASN A 16 6.57 -23.94 8.66
CA ASN A 16 7.83 -23.94 7.91
C ASN A 16 9.00 -23.35 8.70
N GLN A 17 8.78 -23.00 9.97
CA GLN A 17 9.79 -22.41 10.86
C GLN A 17 10.41 -21.11 10.31
N ASN A 18 9.66 -20.36 9.52
CA ASN A 18 10.08 -19.04 9.03
C ASN A 18 9.73 -18.00 10.09
N ALA A 19 10.66 -17.71 11.00
CA ALA A 19 10.43 -16.82 12.14
C ALA A 19 10.04 -15.40 11.74
N VAL A 20 10.66 -14.84 10.71
CA VAL A 20 10.37 -13.48 10.23
C VAL A 20 8.94 -13.40 9.68
N ALA A 21 8.60 -14.29 8.77
CA ALA A 21 7.26 -14.34 8.19
C ALA A 21 6.20 -14.67 9.23
N ALA A 22 6.45 -15.62 10.13
CA ALA A 22 5.51 -16.00 11.18
C ALA A 22 5.19 -14.83 12.12
N SER A 23 6.20 -14.11 12.55
CA SER A 23 6.03 -12.94 13.42
C SER A 23 5.26 -11.82 12.73
N LEU A 24 5.67 -11.44 11.53
CA LEU A 24 5.02 -10.38 10.76
C LEU A 24 3.56 -10.71 10.45
N LEU A 25 3.31 -11.88 9.87
CA LEU A 25 1.97 -12.27 9.41
C LEU A 25 1.00 -12.50 10.57
N THR A 26 1.48 -13.00 11.71
CA THR A 26 0.66 -13.14 12.92
C THR A 26 0.22 -11.77 13.45
N THR A 27 1.15 -10.82 13.53
CA THR A 27 0.85 -9.45 13.98
C THR A 27 -0.08 -8.76 12.99
N LEU A 28 0.19 -8.87 11.71
CA LEU A 28 -0.62 -8.28 10.65
C LEU A 28 -2.06 -8.83 10.68
N TYR A 29 -2.20 -10.15 10.82
CA TYR A 29 -3.51 -10.80 10.96
C TYR A 29 -4.28 -10.27 12.17
N ALA A 30 -3.61 -10.18 13.32
CA ALA A 30 -4.25 -9.70 14.55
C ALA A 30 -4.76 -8.26 14.41
N GLU A 31 -3.96 -7.38 13.85
CA GLU A 31 -4.35 -5.98 13.61
C GLU A 31 -5.48 -5.87 12.58
N ALA A 32 -5.38 -6.61 11.48
CA ALA A 32 -6.42 -6.63 10.45
C ALA A 32 -7.76 -7.18 10.98
N ALA A 33 -7.72 -8.26 11.76
CA ALA A 33 -8.92 -8.84 12.35
C ALA A 33 -9.57 -7.92 13.38
N ARG A 34 -8.77 -7.15 14.10
CA ARG A 34 -9.24 -6.19 15.11
C ARG A 34 -10.16 -5.13 14.52
N VAL A 35 -9.88 -4.66 13.32
CA VAL A 35 -10.71 -3.63 12.66
C VAL A 35 -12.17 -4.04 12.59
N GLY A 36 -12.44 -5.24 12.11
CA GLY A 36 -13.82 -5.76 12.04
C GLY A 36 -14.44 -5.99 13.42
N LYS A 37 -13.66 -6.47 14.39
CA LYS A 37 -14.12 -6.68 15.76
C LYS A 37 -14.54 -5.37 16.41
N ASP A 38 -13.77 -4.31 16.25
CA ASP A 38 -14.06 -3.00 16.81
C ASP A 38 -15.29 -2.35 16.17
N GLN A 39 -15.68 -2.79 14.98
CA GLN A 39 -16.83 -2.27 14.24
C GLN A 39 -18.07 -3.18 14.31
N GLY A 40 -18.33 -3.78 15.43
CA GLY A 40 -19.52 -4.61 15.64
C GLY A 40 -19.25 -6.11 15.60
N ASN A 41 -18.05 -6.51 15.92
CA ASN A 41 -17.64 -7.91 16.04
C ASN A 41 -17.87 -8.72 14.76
N ARG A 42 -17.55 -8.13 13.62
CA ARG A 42 -17.65 -8.74 12.30
C ARG A 42 -16.27 -9.08 11.72
N VAL A 43 -16.28 -9.80 10.61
CA VAL A 43 -15.05 -10.07 9.84
C VAL A 43 -14.62 -8.80 9.11
N SER A 44 -13.32 -8.51 9.12
CA SER A 44 -12.77 -7.37 8.38
C SER A 44 -12.91 -7.57 6.87
N THR A 45 -13.27 -6.51 6.16
CA THR A 45 -13.35 -6.53 4.70
C THR A 45 -11.96 -6.53 4.06
N ASP A 46 -11.88 -6.91 2.79
CA ASP A 46 -10.61 -6.88 2.05
C ASP A 46 -10.01 -5.48 2.02
N ASP A 47 -10.83 -4.44 1.85
CA ASP A 47 -10.38 -3.04 1.85
C ASP A 47 -9.78 -2.64 3.21
N GLU A 48 -10.38 -3.08 4.30
CA GLU A 48 -9.86 -2.85 5.65
C GLU A 48 -8.53 -3.57 5.86
N VAL A 49 -8.40 -4.80 5.38
CA VAL A 49 -7.15 -5.56 5.43
C VAL A 49 -6.07 -4.85 4.61
N VAL A 50 -6.38 -4.41 3.41
CA VAL A 50 -5.45 -3.67 2.55
C VAL A 50 -4.98 -2.38 3.24
N ALA A 51 -5.88 -1.66 3.91
CA ALA A 51 -5.52 -0.45 4.65
C ALA A 51 -4.50 -0.72 5.76
N VAL A 52 -4.67 -1.83 6.49
CA VAL A 52 -3.72 -2.26 7.53
C VAL A 52 -2.36 -2.65 6.91
N VAL A 53 -2.37 -3.38 5.81
CA VAL A 53 -1.14 -3.75 5.06
C VAL A 53 -0.39 -2.51 4.59
N LYS A 54 -1.10 -1.53 4.04
CA LYS A 54 -0.50 -0.24 3.62
C LYS A 54 0.14 0.50 4.78
N LYS A 55 -0.50 0.51 5.94
CA LYS A 55 0.03 1.12 7.15
C LYS A 55 1.34 0.45 7.59
N PHE A 56 1.38 -0.87 7.60
CA PHE A 56 2.59 -1.63 7.94
C PHE A 56 3.71 -1.34 6.93
N SER A 57 3.41 -1.34 5.65
CA SER A 57 4.37 -1.05 4.59
C SER A 57 4.95 0.37 4.73
N LYS A 58 4.10 1.34 5.02
CA LYS A 58 4.52 2.73 5.26
C LYS A 58 5.45 2.84 6.47
N ASN A 59 5.12 2.16 7.57
CA ASN A 59 5.97 2.15 8.76
C ASN A 59 7.34 1.55 8.47
N ILE A 60 7.40 0.50 7.65
CA ILE A 60 8.66 -0.11 7.21
C ILE A 60 9.46 0.88 6.36
N ASP A 61 8.82 1.56 5.40
CA ASP A 61 9.47 2.56 4.56
C ASP A 61 10.06 3.71 5.39
N GLU A 62 9.33 4.21 6.37
CA GLU A 62 9.79 5.25 7.29
C GLU A 62 10.99 4.79 8.11
N THR A 63 10.96 3.55 8.59
CA THR A 63 12.07 2.95 9.35
C THR A 63 13.30 2.78 8.45
N LEU A 64 13.13 2.27 7.23
CA LEU A 64 14.21 2.12 6.26
C LEU A 64 14.86 3.45 5.91
N ALA A 65 14.07 4.50 5.76
CA ALA A 65 14.57 5.84 5.47
C ALA A 65 15.40 6.42 6.62
N ALA A 66 15.11 6.02 7.85
CA ALA A 66 15.84 6.46 9.05
C ALA A 66 17.11 5.62 9.34
N LEU A 67 17.27 4.46 8.70
CA LEU A 67 18.39 3.57 8.94
C LEU A 67 19.51 3.76 7.92
N PRO A 68 20.81 3.63 8.33
CA PRO A 68 21.92 3.54 7.38
C PRO A 68 21.77 2.29 6.50
N ALA A 69 22.20 2.37 5.25
CA ALA A 69 22.16 1.24 4.31
C ALA A 69 22.93 0.00 4.79
N THR A 70 23.89 0.19 5.71
CA THR A 70 24.70 -0.86 6.31
C THR A 70 24.10 -1.50 7.56
N ASP A 71 22.94 -1.02 8.02
CA ASP A 71 22.28 -1.56 9.21
C ASP A 71 21.76 -2.97 8.93
N SER A 72 21.98 -3.89 9.87
CA SER A 72 21.58 -5.30 9.75
C SER A 72 20.05 -5.48 9.65
N ARG A 73 19.27 -4.53 10.14
CA ARG A 73 17.81 -4.56 10.09
C ARG A 73 17.25 -4.30 8.69
N VAL A 74 18.03 -3.69 7.81
CA VAL A 74 17.59 -3.36 6.43
C VAL A 74 17.18 -4.63 5.66
N ALA A 75 17.97 -5.70 5.76
CA ALA A 75 17.67 -6.97 5.08
C ALA A 75 16.33 -7.57 5.56
N GLN A 76 16.10 -7.59 6.88
CA GLN A 76 14.86 -8.11 7.45
C GLN A 76 13.65 -7.24 7.05
N LEU A 77 13.76 -5.92 7.17
CA LEU A 77 12.69 -4.99 6.81
C LEU A 77 12.34 -5.08 5.32
N SER A 78 13.33 -5.27 4.46
CA SER A 78 13.12 -5.47 3.03
C SER A 78 12.34 -6.75 2.74
N LEU A 79 12.63 -7.85 3.45
CA LEU A 79 11.87 -9.10 3.35
C LEU A 79 10.44 -8.92 3.83
N GLU A 80 10.24 -8.22 4.93
CA GLU A 80 8.90 -7.92 5.46
C GLU A 80 8.08 -7.12 4.44
N LYS A 81 8.69 -6.13 3.79
CA LYS A 81 8.04 -5.35 2.75
C LYS A 81 7.63 -6.20 1.55
N GLU A 82 8.47 -7.13 1.11
CA GLU A 82 8.13 -8.07 0.04
C GLU A 82 6.95 -8.97 0.42
N LEU A 83 6.90 -9.46 1.65
CA LEU A 83 5.78 -10.24 2.15
C LEU A 83 4.46 -9.44 2.14
N LEU A 84 4.52 -8.17 2.52
CA LEU A 84 3.35 -7.29 2.51
C LEU A 84 2.87 -6.99 1.09
N ALA A 85 3.76 -6.87 0.12
CA ALA A 85 3.41 -6.58 -1.26
C ALA A 85 2.48 -7.63 -1.88
N ALA A 86 2.56 -8.88 -1.44
CA ALA A 86 1.68 -9.96 -1.90
C ALA A 86 0.20 -9.73 -1.56
N TYR A 87 -0.10 -8.92 -0.56
CA TYR A 87 -1.47 -8.61 -0.10
C TYR A 87 -1.98 -7.25 -0.57
N LEU A 88 -1.15 -6.48 -1.25
CA LEU A 88 -1.56 -5.22 -1.84
C LEU A 88 -2.16 -5.46 -3.22
N PRO A 89 -3.19 -4.69 -3.62
CA PRO A 89 -3.65 -4.70 -4.99
C PRO A 89 -2.50 -4.36 -5.94
N THR A 90 -2.56 -4.84 -7.17
CA THR A 90 -1.57 -4.49 -8.18
C THR A 90 -1.54 -2.98 -8.34
N GLN A 91 -0.43 -2.35 -7.98
CA GLN A 91 -0.27 -0.90 -8.11
C GLN A 91 0.13 -0.55 -9.53
N LEU A 92 -0.35 0.60 -9.99
CA LEU A 92 0.08 1.17 -11.26
C LEU A 92 1.57 1.53 -11.18
N ASP A 93 2.33 1.13 -12.19
CA ASP A 93 3.70 1.60 -12.35
C ASP A 93 3.74 3.07 -12.80
N GLU A 94 4.92 3.67 -12.88
CA GLU A 94 5.07 5.06 -13.29
C GLU A 94 4.47 5.34 -14.67
N ALA A 95 4.67 4.43 -15.62
CA ALA A 95 4.15 4.58 -16.99
C ALA A 95 2.61 4.52 -17.02
N GLY A 96 2.00 3.57 -16.34
CA GLY A 96 0.55 3.43 -16.24
C GLY A 96 -0.09 4.61 -15.51
N LEU A 97 0.54 5.06 -14.43
CA LEU A 97 0.07 6.23 -13.68
C LEU A 97 0.16 7.51 -14.50
N LYS A 98 1.26 7.73 -15.20
CA LYS A 98 1.44 8.86 -16.10
C LYS A 98 0.40 8.90 -17.21
N ALA A 99 0.13 7.77 -17.85
CA ALA A 99 -0.89 7.66 -18.90
C ALA A 99 -2.27 8.09 -18.37
N LEU A 100 -2.64 7.63 -17.18
CA LEU A 100 -3.91 7.99 -16.55
C LEU A 100 -3.97 9.47 -16.18
N ILE A 101 -2.89 10.04 -15.67
CA ILE A 101 -2.78 11.48 -15.37
C ILE A 101 -2.90 12.30 -16.65
N ASP A 102 -2.24 11.91 -17.73
CA ASP A 102 -2.30 12.61 -19.02
C ASP A 102 -3.73 12.63 -19.56
N GLU A 103 -4.49 11.54 -19.44
CA GLU A 103 -5.91 11.50 -19.81
C GLU A 103 -6.75 12.49 -19.00
N LEU A 104 -6.51 12.55 -17.70
CA LEU A 104 -7.23 13.46 -16.80
C LEU A 104 -6.90 14.93 -17.12
N VAL A 105 -5.64 15.23 -17.39
CA VAL A 105 -5.20 16.57 -17.77
C VAL A 105 -5.78 16.99 -19.13
N ALA A 106 -5.84 16.06 -20.08
CA ALA A 106 -6.44 16.34 -21.41
C ALA A 106 -7.93 16.70 -21.34
N GLY A 107 -8.63 16.22 -20.30
CA GLY A 107 -10.03 16.57 -20.05
C GLY A 107 -10.24 17.95 -19.39
N LEU A 108 -9.17 18.65 -19.01
CA LEU A 108 -9.28 19.97 -18.40
C LEU A 108 -9.42 21.07 -19.47
N ALA A 109 -10.27 22.06 -19.16
CA ALA A 109 -10.41 23.26 -20.00
C ALA A 109 -9.15 24.14 -19.94
N GLU A 110 -8.50 24.17 -18.79
CA GLU A 110 -7.29 24.95 -18.54
C GLU A 110 -6.29 24.12 -17.75
N LYS A 111 -5.04 24.12 -18.18
CA LYS A 111 -3.94 23.44 -17.52
C LYS A 111 -3.28 24.39 -16.50
N SER A 112 -3.52 24.15 -15.22
CA SER A 112 -3.05 25.02 -14.14
C SER A 112 -2.70 24.20 -12.89
N PRO A 113 -1.67 24.60 -12.12
CA PRO A 113 -1.37 23.97 -10.84
C PRO A 113 -2.54 23.94 -9.84
N LYS A 114 -3.50 24.85 -10.00
CA LYS A 114 -4.73 24.87 -9.20
C LYS A 114 -5.64 23.67 -9.43
N GLN A 115 -5.45 22.97 -10.55
CA GLN A 115 -6.22 21.78 -10.90
C GLN A 115 -5.69 20.49 -10.26
N MET A 116 -4.59 20.58 -9.51
CA MET A 116 -3.97 19.41 -8.87
C MET A 116 -4.96 18.60 -8.02
N GLY A 117 -5.80 19.28 -7.23
CA GLY A 117 -6.82 18.65 -6.40
C GLY A 117 -7.85 17.87 -7.23
N ALA A 118 -8.30 18.44 -8.33
CA ALA A 118 -9.24 17.80 -9.26
C ALA A 118 -8.63 16.57 -9.93
N ILE A 119 -7.37 16.65 -10.38
CA ILE A 119 -6.65 15.54 -10.99
C ILE A 119 -6.42 14.42 -9.98
N MET A 120 -5.99 14.74 -8.76
CA MET A 120 -5.80 13.75 -7.69
C MET A 120 -7.10 13.04 -7.33
N ALA A 121 -8.22 13.77 -7.26
CA ALA A 121 -9.53 13.19 -7.02
C ALA A 121 -9.98 12.25 -8.15
N GLY A 122 -9.79 12.63 -9.39
CA GLY A 122 -10.08 11.82 -10.57
C GLY A 122 -9.20 10.57 -10.62
N LEU A 123 -7.94 10.69 -10.28
CA LEU A 123 -6.98 9.58 -10.21
C LEU A 123 -7.40 8.57 -9.15
N LYS A 124 -7.78 9.03 -7.98
CA LYS A 124 -8.28 8.16 -6.90
C LYS A 124 -9.56 7.43 -7.31
N ALA A 125 -10.49 8.10 -7.99
CA ALA A 125 -11.72 7.50 -8.47
C ALA A 125 -11.47 6.40 -9.51
N ARG A 126 -10.52 6.60 -10.44
CA ARG A 126 -10.20 5.64 -11.50
C ARG A 126 -9.29 4.51 -11.03
N ALA A 127 -8.27 4.82 -10.24
CA ALA A 127 -7.26 3.85 -9.79
C ALA A 127 -7.60 3.18 -8.46
N GLY A 128 -8.62 3.67 -7.74
CA GLY A 128 -9.03 3.08 -6.47
C GLY A 128 -7.94 3.08 -5.39
N GLY A 129 -7.01 4.01 -5.45
CA GLY A 129 -5.87 4.05 -4.53
C GLY A 129 -4.73 3.08 -4.86
N GLN A 130 -4.76 2.42 -6.02
CA GLN A 130 -3.75 1.46 -6.48
C GLN A 130 -2.54 2.16 -7.09
N TYR A 131 -1.98 3.13 -6.38
CA TYR A 131 -0.81 3.89 -6.82
C TYR A 131 -0.07 4.47 -5.63
N ASP A 132 1.22 4.82 -5.84
CA ASP A 132 2.02 5.54 -4.86
C ASP A 132 1.61 7.02 -4.85
N GLY A 133 1.14 7.52 -3.71
CA GLY A 133 0.68 8.89 -3.55
C GLY A 133 1.78 9.93 -3.80
N ALA A 134 3.01 9.67 -3.39
CA ALA A 134 4.14 10.57 -3.62
C ALA A 134 4.52 10.62 -5.10
N MET A 135 4.55 9.49 -5.78
CA MET A 135 4.78 9.41 -7.22
C MET A 135 3.67 10.13 -8.00
N ALA A 136 2.41 9.89 -7.62
CA ALA A 136 1.26 10.55 -8.25
C ALA A 136 1.34 12.07 -8.11
N SER A 137 1.64 12.58 -6.93
CA SER A 137 1.79 14.00 -6.67
C SER A 137 2.88 14.64 -7.55
N ARG A 138 4.02 13.98 -7.65
CA ARG A 138 5.13 14.43 -8.50
C ARG A 138 4.73 14.48 -9.99
N LEU A 139 4.10 13.42 -10.48
CA LEU A 139 3.69 13.33 -11.87
C LEU A 139 2.59 14.34 -12.21
N VAL A 140 1.63 14.55 -11.30
CA VAL A 140 0.56 15.54 -11.49
C VAL A 140 1.14 16.95 -11.55
N LYS A 141 2.06 17.30 -10.67
CA LYS A 141 2.76 18.60 -10.72
C LYS A 141 3.46 18.80 -12.06
N ALA A 142 4.21 17.80 -12.52
CA ALA A 142 4.92 17.87 -13.80
C ALA A 142 3.97 18.02 -15.00
N ALA A 143 2.81 17.38 -14.94
CA ALA A 143 1.81 17.45 -16.00
C ALA A 143 1.06 18.81 -16.06
N LEU A 144 0.96 19.52 -14.94
CA LEU A 144 0.25 20.78 -14.81
C LEU A 144 1.12 22.04 -14.97
N VAL A 145 2.41 21.86 -15.12
CA VAL A 145 3.36 22.96 -15.33
C VAL A 145 3.42 23.39 -16.80
#